data_86cc966bfb31bd146c179a04d3b58667
#
_entry.id   86cc966bfb31bd146c179a04d3b58667
#
_cell.length_a   1.000
_cell.length_b   1.000
_cell.length_c   1.000
_cell.angle_alpha   90.00
_cell.angle_beta   90.00
_cell.angle_gamma   90.00
#
_symmetry.space_group_name_H-M   'P 1'
#
loop_
_entity.id
_entity.type
_entity.pdbx_description
1 polymer ?
#
loop_
_entity_poly.entity_id
_entity_poly.type
_entity_poly.pdbx_seq_one_letter_code
_entity_poly.pdbx_strand_id
1 'polypeptide(L)'
;QQPVSTEPTVTYTPGANGTQYGSDGTITGPVKATAGGLPPVNTTPVNQPVQVQNQPVVSQPIPQDNAPVASTIAWRWPTSGNVIQGFSSSDGGNKGIDIGGSRGQAVNAAAGGRVVYAGNALRGYGNLIIIKHNDDFLSAYAHNDSILVKDQQEVKAGQQIAKMGNTGTNDV
;
A
#
# COMPACT_ATOMS: atom_id res chain seq x y z
N GLN A 1 -27.01 -48.32 3.73
CA GLN A 1 -27.32 -46.98 3.15
C GLN A 1 -26.23 -46.03 3.63
N GLN A 2 -25.35 -45.64 2.72
CA GLN A 2 -24.33 -44.64 2.99
C GLN A 2 -24.89 -43.25 2.70
N PRO A 3 -24.60 -42.21 3.50
CA PRO A 3 -25.02 -40.86 3.19
C PRO A 3 -24.12 -40.29 2.05
N VAL A 4 -24.77 -39.80 1.01
CA VAL A 4 -24.14 -39.09 -0.10
C VAL A 4 -23.68 -37.73 0.40
N SER A 5 -22.39 -37.52 0.45
CA SER A 5 -21.79 -36.21 0.72
C SER A 5 -22.00 -35.33 -0.51
N THR A 6 -22.86 -34.35 -0.41
CA THR A 6 -23.00 -33.30 -1.41
C THR A 6 -21.97 -32.21 -1.11
N GLU A 7 -20.82 -32.31 -1.75
CA GLU A 7 -19.89 -31.16 -1.82
C GLU A 7 -20.52 -30.04 -2.65
N PRO A 8 -20.46 -28.77 -2.18
CA PRO A 8 -20.95 -27.65 -2.98
C PRO A 8 -20.06 -27.46 -4.21
N THR A 9 -20.65 -27.65 -5.39
CA THR A 9 -19.97 -27.32 -6.65
C THR A 9 -19.81 -25.80 -6.75
N VAL A 10 -18.58 -25.32 -6.56
CA VAL A 10 -18.28 -23.90 -6.76
C VAL A 10 -18.20 -23.64 -8.26
N THR A 11 -19.24 -23.02 -8.80
CA THR A 11 -19.26 -22.58 -10.20
C THR A 11 -18.52 -21.26 -10.31
N TYR A 12 -17.33 -21.30 -10.87
CA TYR A 12 -16.56 -20.09 -11.17
C TYR A 12 -17.10 -19.42 -12.44
N THR A 13 -17.50 -18.17 -12.34
CA THR A 13 -17.84 -17.34 -13.50
C THR A 13 -16.54 -16.91 -14.20
N PRO A 14 -16.40 -17.14 -15.52
CA PRO A 14 -15.21 -16.69 -16.26
C PRO A 14 -15.03 -15.18 -16.16
N GLY A 15 -13.80 -14.72 -15.90
CA GLY A 15 -13.46 -13.31 -15.98
C GLY A 15 -13.70 -12.74 -17.39
N ALA A 16 -13.88 -11.42 -17.48
CA ALA A 16 -14.25 -10.70 -18.71
C ALA A 16 -13.31 -10.90 -19.93
N ASN A 17 -12.17 -11.55 -19.75
CA ASN A 17 -11.17 -11.85 -20.78
C ASN A 17 -11.10 -13.35 -21.17
N GLY A 18 -12.03 -14.17 -20.70
CA GLY A 18 -12.14 -15.59 -21.15
C GLY A 18 -11.07 -16.55 -20.60
N THR A 19 -10.31 -16.15 -19.60
CA THR A 19 -9.33 -17.01 -18.95
C THR A 19 -10.01 -17.94 -17.94
N GLN A 20 -9.80 -19.24 -18.05
CA GLN A 20 -10.33 -20.24 -17.13
C GLN A 20 -9.26 -20.62 -16.09
N TYR A 21 -9.69 -20.68 -14.82
CA TYR A 21 -8.84 -21.09 -13.71
C TYR A 21 -9.33 -22.40 -13.09
N GLY A 22 -8.39 -23.27 -12.73
CA GLY A 22 -8.67 -24.46 -11.94
C GLY A 22 -9.01 -24.11 -10.49
N SER A 23 -9.58 -25.07 -9.75
CA SER A 23 -9.93 -24.91 -8.33
C SER A 23 -8.70 -24.68 -7.43
N ASP A 24 -7.52 -24.89 -7.92
CA ASP A 24 -6.20 -24.65 -7.29
C ASP A 24 -5.57 -23.30 -7.68
N GLY A 25 -6.30 -22.47 -8.47
CA GLY A 25 -5.81 -21.17 -8.95
C GLY A 25 -4.90 -21.24 -10.19
N THR A 26 -4.69 -22.43 -10.78
CA THR A 26 -3.90 -22.58 -12.00
C THR A 26 -4.70 -22.21 -13.25
N ILE A 27 -4.05 -21.64 -14.26
CA ILE A 27 -4.67 -21.30 -15.55
C ILE A 27 -4.80 -22.58 -16.38
N THR A 28 -6.05 -23.03 -16.66
CA THR A 28 -6.35 -24.27 -17.35
C THR A 28 -6.81 -24.10 -18.80
N GLY A 29 -6.92 -22.86 -19.29
CA GLY A 29 -7.40 -22.57 -20.65
C GLY A 29 -6.41 -21.78 -21.51
N PRO A 30 -6.56 -21.81 -22.86
CA PRO A 30 -5.66 -21.08 -23.75
C PRO A 30 -5.81 -19.57 -23.55
N VAL A 31 -4.72 -18.91 -23.22
CA VAL A 31 -4.64 -17.43 -23.21
C VAL A 31 -4.72 -16.91 -24.65
N LYS A 32 -5.86 -16.40 -25.06
CA LYS A 32 -6.00 -15.76 -26.35
C LYS A 32 -5.37 -14.38 -26.27
N ALA A 33 -4.14 -14.24 -26.75
CA ALA A 33 -3.53 -12.94 -26.95
C ALA A 33 -4.30 -12.20 -28.03
N THR A 34 -5.07 -11.21 -27.67
CA THR A 34 -5.69 -10.27 -28.61
C THR A 34 -4.59 -9.32 -29.04
N ALA A 35 -4.01 -9.59 -30.22
CA ALA A 35 -3.16 -8.61 -30.89
C ALA A 35 -4.03 -7.42 -31.28
N GLY A 36 -3.99 -6.36 -30.49
CA GLY A 36 -4.51 -5.06 -30.84
C GLY A 36 -3.69 -4.53 -32.00
N GLY A 37 -4.29 -4.46 -33.20
CA GLY A 37 -3.65 -3.94 -34.39
C GLY A 37 -3.23 -2.49 -34.19
N LEU A 38 -1.94 -2.25 -34.30
CA LEU A 38 -1.39 -0.91 -34.46
C LEU A 38 -1.73 -0.42 -35.89
N PRO A 39 -2.07 0.87 -36.08
CA PRO A 39 -2.30 1.42 -37.43
C PRO A 39 -1.01 1.35 -38.24
N PRO A 40 -1.09 1.22 -39.58
CA PRO A 40 0.08 1.08 -40.41
C PRO A 40 0.93 2.36 -40.38
N VAL A 41 2.18 2.21 -39.95
CA VAL A 41 3.18 3.27 -40.07
C VAL A 41 3.62 3.37 -41.52
N ASN A 42 3.37 4.50 -42.14
CA ASN A 42 3.77 4.82 -43.49
C ASN A 42 5.31 4.96 -43.53
N THR A 43 6.00 3.93 -43.99
CA THR A 43 7.45 3.96 -44.18
C THR A 43 7.79 4.56 -45.52
N THR A 44 8.16 5.82 -45.56
CA THR A 44 8.91 6.40 -46.67
C THR A 44 10.40 6.02 -46.48
N PRO A 45 11.06 5.46 -47.49
CA PRO A 45 12.48 5.19 -47.41
C PRO A 45 13.29 6.47 -47.58
N VAL A 46 13.86 6.98 -46.49
CA VAL A 46 14.90 8.00 -46.60
C VAL A 46 16.26 7.31 -46.57
N ASN A 47 16.83 7.23 -47.74
CA ASN A 47 18.19 6.77 -47.99
C ASN A 47 19.14 7.95 -47.69
N GLN A 48 19.68 8.04 -46.49
CA GLN A 48 20.84 8.86 -46.18
C GLN A 48 21.82 8.07 -45.29
N PRO A 49 23.11 8.03 -45.65
CA PRO A 49 24.08 7.37 -44.83
C PRO A 49 24.34 8.22 -43.56
N VAL A 50 23.93 7.68 -42.42
CA VAL A 50 24.26 8.28 -41.13
C VAL A 50 25.73 7.97 -40.87
N GLN A 51 26.55 9.00 -40.88
CA GLN A 51 27.92 8.93 -40.39
C GLN A 51 27.90 8.61 -38.87
N VAL A 52 28.41 7.44 -38.53
CA VAL A 52 28.67 7.07 -37.14
C VAL A 52 29.84 7.91 -36.65
N GLN A 53 29.56 9.02 -35.99
CA GLN A 53 30.56 9.71 -35.18
C GLN A 53 30.74 8.89 -33.91
N ASN A 54 31.88 8.18 -33.83
CA ASN A 54 32.39 7.62 -32.58
C ASN A 54 32.74 8.75 -31.64
N GLN A 55 31.79 9.19 -30.83
CA GLN A 55 32.10 9.95 -29.63
C GLN A 55 32.41 8.95 -28.53
N PRO A 56 33.53 9.09 -27.81
CA PRO A 56 33.81 8.26 -26.66
C PRO A 56 32.72 8.54 -25.61
N VAL A 57 31.96 7.51 -25.28
CA VAL A 57 31.05 7.52 -24.15
C VAL A 57 31.94 7.69 -22.91
N VAL A 58 32.04 8.92 -22.42
CA VAL A 58 32.57 9.18 -21.11
C VAL A 58 31.58 8.57 -20.13
N SER A 59 31.85 7.35 -19.68
CA SER A 59 31.18 6.75 -18.54
C SER A 59 31.45 7.64 -17.34
N GLN A 60 30.53 8.56 -17.09
CA GLN A 60 30.51 9.21 -15.79
C GLN A 60 30.21 8.13 -14.77
N PRO A 61 31.04 7.93 -13.74
CA PRO A 61 30.66 7.05 -12.64
C PRO A 61 29.38 7.62 -12.05
N ILE A 62 28.32 6.82 -12.05
CA ILE A 62 27.13 7.09 -11.24
C ILE A 62 27.67 7.26 -9.83
N PRO A 63 27.44 8.38 -9.14
CA PRO A 63 27.79 8.46 -7.74
C PRO A 63 27.04 7.34 -7.03
N GLN A 64 27.75 6.28 -6.68
CA GLN A 64 27.30 5.37 -5.67
C GLN A 64 27.35 6.15 -4.37
N ASP A 65 26.22 6.71 -4.02
CA ASP A 65 26.00 7.30 -2.71
C ASP A 65 25.95 6.14 -1.71
N ASN A 66 27.16 5.58 -1.43
CA ASN A 66 27.41 4.68 -0.31
C ASN A 66 27.55 5.50 0.98
N ALA A 67 26.76 6.54 1.14
CA ALA A 67 26.49 7.04 2.45
C ALA A 67 25.68 5.96 3.17
N PRO A 68 26.08 5.52 4.39
CA PRO A 68 25.17 4.77 5.23
C PRO A 68 23.96 5.67 5.37
N VAL A 69 22.87 5.30 4.71
CA VAL A 69 21.55 5.86 4.96
C VAL A 69 21.18 5.48 6.39
N ALA A 70 21.75 6.21 7.34
CA ALA A 70 21.11 6.38 8.61
C ALA A 70 19.75 6.95 8.24
N SER A 71 18.76 6.07 8.16
CA SER A 71 17.39 6.41 7.77
C SER A 71 16.81 7.28 8.86
N THR A 72 17.22 8.53 8.87
CA THR A 72 16.69 9.55 9.76
C THR A 72 15.31 9.87 9.25
N ILE A 73 14.31 9.16 9.80
CA ILE A 73 12.92 9.43 9.49
C ILE A 73 12.58 10.76 10.14
N ALA A 74 12.16 11.73 9.34
CA ALA A 74 11.67 13.00 9.82
C ALA A 74 10.24 12.85 10.37
N TRP A 75 10.14 12.43 11.63
CA TRP A 75 8.87 12.26 12.31
C TRP A 75 8.14 13.57 12.54
N ARG A 76 6.83 13.54 12.37
CA ARG A 76 5.91 14.64 12.65
C ARG A 76 4.77 14.15 13.52
N TRP A 77 4.19 15.05 14.31
CA TRP A 77 2.95 14.74 15.01
C TRP A 77 1.83 14.45 14.02
N PRO A 78 1.08 13.35 14.21
CA PRO A 78 0.03 12.95 13.26
C PRO A 78 -1.20 13.83 13.33
N THR A 79 -1.41 14.50 14.44
CA THR A 79 -2.54 15.39 14.66
C THR A 79 -2.21 16.42 15.74
N SER A 80 -3.00 17.48 15.82
CA SER A 80 -2.96 18.41 16.94
C SER A 80 -3.81 17.87 18.08
N GLY A 81 -3.39 18.14 19.31
CA GLY A 81 -4.10 17.70 20.52
C GLY A 81 -3.14 17.38 21.66
N ASN A 82 -3.68 17.17 22.85
CA ASN A 82 -2.88 16.77 24.00
C ASN A 82 -2.73 15.26 24.03
N VAL A 83 -1.55 14.78 24.45
CA VAL A 83 -1.37 13.37 24.79
C VAL A 83 -2.14 13.09 26.06
N ILE A 84 -3.19 12.29 25.97
CA ILE A 84 -4.05 11.91 27.10
C ILE A 84 -3.59 10.63 27.76
N GLN A 85 -2.89 9.75 27.01
CA GLN A 85 -2.23 8.56 27.54
C GLN A 85 -0.91 8.34 26.82
N GLY A 86 0.16 8.16 27.58
CA GLY A 86 1.51 7.91 27.07
C GLY A 86 1.83 6.43 26.92
N PHE A 87 2.97 6.16 26.29
CA PHE A 87 3.52 4.80 26.20
C PHE A 87 3.87 4.22 27.60
N SER A 88 3.58 2.95 27.78
CA SER A 88 3.95 2.21 28.98
C SER A 88 4.59 0.87 28.61
N SER A 89 5.76 0.60 29.19
CA SER A 89 6.46 -0.69 29.06
C SER A 89 5.88 -1.80 29.94
N SER A 90 4.98 -1.46 30.88
CA SER A 90 4.35 -2.43 31.79
C SER A 90 3.48 -3.42 31.01
N ASP A 91 3.29 -4.62 31.58
CA ASP A 91 2.32 -5.58 31.06
C ASP A 91 0.91 -5.00 31.11
N GLY A 92 0.18 -5.07 29.98
CA GLY A 92 -1.14 -4.45 29.84
C GLY A 92 -1.14 -2.93 29.69
N GLY A 93 0.02 -2.26 29.71
CA GLY A 93 0.14 -0.83 29.51
C GLY A 93 -0.03 -0.43 28.01
N ASN A 94 -0.31 0.86 27.80
CA ASN A 94 -0.47 1.40 26.46
C ASN A 94 0.82 1.26 25.65
N LYS A 95 0.75 0.63 24.49
CA LYS A 95 1.92 0.39 23.59
C LYS A 95 2.11 1.50 22.55
N GLY A 96 1.37 2.58 22.67
CA GLY A 96 1.45 3.76 21.83
C GLY A 96 1.26 5.02 22.65
N ILE A 97 0.74 6.06 21.99
CA ILE A 97 0.28 7.29 22.62
C ILE A 97 -1.15 7.55 22.17
N ASP A 98 -1.99 8.01 23.08
CA ASP A 98 -3.35 8.45 22.77
C ASP A 98 -3.39 9.96 22.76
N ILE A 99 -3.89 10.52 21.66
CA ILE A 99 -3.98 11.95 21.44
C ILE A 99 -5.45 12.33 21.44
N GLY A 100 -5.85 13.18 22.38
CA GLY A 100 -7.20 13.71 22.47
C GLY A 100 -7.45 14.77 21.38
N GLY A 101 -8.66 14.76 20.85
CA GLY A 101 -9.09 15.72 19.83
C GLY A 101 -10.58 15.61 19.53
N SER A 102 -11.01 16.22 18.44
CA SER A 102 -12.39 16.20 18.00
C SER A 102 -12.63 15.11 16.96
N ARG A 103 -13.79 14.46 17.01
CA ARG A 103 -14.22 13.52 15.96
C ARG A 103 -14.20 14.19 14.58
N GLY A 104 -13.63 13.53 13.59
CA GLY A 104 -13.48 14.06 12.24
C GLY A 104 -12.23 14.92 12.02
N GLN A 105 -11.48 15.22 13.08
CA GLN A 105 -10.21 15.94 12.98
C GLN A 105 -9.23 15.19 12.09
N ALA A 106 -8.39 15.92 11.35
CA ALA A 106 -7.41 15.31 10.45
C ALA A 106 -6.37 14.49 11.24
N VAL A 107 -6.12 13.28 10.75
CA VAL A 107 -5.00 12.43 11.14
C VAL A 107 -4.08 12.29 9.95
N ASN A 108 -2.82 12.67 10.13
CA ASN A 108 -1.82 12.73 9.06
C ASN A 108 -0.75 11.66 9.28
N ALA A 109 -0.09 11.24 8.19
CA ALA A 109 1.04 10.33 8.29
C ALA A 109 2.20 11.03 9.04
N ALA A 110 2.68 10.38 10.10
CA ALA A 110 3.79 10.91 10.90
C ALA A 110 5.10 10.95 10.13
N ALA A 111 5.25 10.11 9.10
CA ALA A 111 6.36 10.10 8.16
C ALA A 111 5.91 9.53 6.82
N GLY A 112 6.71 9.73 5.78
CA GLY A 112 6.47 9.10 4.47
C GLY A 112 6.65 7.59 4.53
N GLY A 113 5.90 6.86 3.68
CA GLY A 113 5.99 5.40 3.63
C GLY A 113 4.90 4.78 2.77
N ARG A 114 4.73 3.48 2.91
CA ARG A 114 3.71 2.70 2.21
C ARG A 114 2.71 2.12 3.19
N VAL A 115 1.44 2.28 2.91
CA VAL A 115 0.35 1.66 3.68
C VAL A 115 0.43 0.14 3.48
N VAL A 116 0.62 -0.59 4.57
CA VAL A 116 0.66 -2.07 4.56
C VAL A 116 -0.61 -2.68 5.11
N TYR A 117 -1.46 -1.88 5.73
CA TYR A 117 -2.79 -2.27 6.16
C TYR A 117 -3.71 -1.04 6.27
N ALA A 118 -4.93 -1.17 5.78
CA ALA A 118 -6.00 -0.17 5.95
C ALA A 118 -7.35 -0.89 6.05
N GLY A 119 -7.92 -0.99 7.26
CA GLY A 119 -9.16 -1.73 7.48
C GLY A 119 -9.57 -1.81 8.94
N ASN A 120 -10.60 -2.60 9.22
CA ASN A 120 -11.17 -2.77 10.55
C ASN A 120 -11.30 -4.24 11.02
N ALA A 121 -10.60 -5.16 10.34
CA ALA A 121 -10.68 -6.58 10.65
C ALA A 121 -9.94 -6.97 11.95
N LEU A 122 -9.02 -6.12 12.43
CA LEU A 122 -8.29 -6.37 13.66
C LEU A 122 -9.09 -5.90 14.87
N ARG A 123 -9.48 -6.86 15.72
CA ARG A 123 -10.27 -6.59 16.92
C ARG A 123 -9.55 -5.63 17.87
N GLY A 124 -10.29 -4.70 18.46
CA GLY A 124 -9.81 -3.76 19.47
C GLY A 124 -9.16 -2.50 18.90
N TYR A 125 -8.92 -2.43 17.59
CA TYR A 125 -8.28 -1.25 16.97
C TYR A 125 -9.25 -0.38 16.16
N GLY A 126 -10.48 -0.85 15.95
CA GLY A 126 -11.44 -0.16 15.09
C GLY A 126 -10.89 0.01 13.68
N ASN A 127 -11.09 1.18 13.09
CA ASN A 127 -10.48 1.52 11.81
C ASN A 127 -8.98 1.80 12.02
N LEU A 128 -8.14 0.93 11.45
CA LEU A 128 -6.69 0.91 11.65
C LEU A 128 -5.97 1.12 10.33
N ILE A 129 -4.93 1.95 10.38
CA ILE A 129 -3.95 2.10 9.29
C ILE A 129 -2.58 1.75 9.83
N ILE A 130 -1.79 0.99 9.07
CA ILE A 130 -0.38 0.72 9.36
C ILE A 130 0.45 1.18 8.16
N ILE A 131 1.48 1.98 8.41
CA ILE A 131 2.40 2.50 7.40
C ILE A 131 3.79 1.95 7.68
N LYS A 132 4.41 1.33 6.67
CA LYS A 132 5.82 0.95 6.69
C LYS A 132 6.65 2.11 6.15
N HIS A 133 7.57 2.61 6.98
CA HIS A 133 8.46 3.73 6.62
C HIS A 133 9.78 3.24 6.04
N ASN A 134 10.34 2.19 6.63
CA ASN A 134 11.52 1.46 6.18
C ASN A 134 11.50 0.04 6.75
N ASP A 135 12.63 -0.67 6.75
CA ASP A 135 12.68 -2.05 7.25
C ASP A 135 12.60 -2.14 8.77
N ASP A 136 12.92 -1.06 9.49
CA ASP A 136 12.98 -1.02 10.95
C ASP A 136 11.74 -0.37 11.58
N PHE A 137 11.02 0.51 10.87
CA PHE A 137 9.98 1.35 11.44
C PHE A 137 8.64 1.25 10.74
N LEU A 138 7.62 1.06 11.56
CA LEU A 138 6.21 1.11 11.23
C LEU A 138 5.53 2.17 12.10
N SER A 139 4.46 2.78 11.60
CA SER A 139 3.52 3.53 12.43
C SER A 139 2.11 2.98 12.28
N ALA A 140 1.34 2.98 13.36
CA ALA A 140 -0.04 2.50 13.38
C ALA A 140 -0.96 3.60 13.91
N TYR A 141 -2.13 3.74 13.28
CA TYR A 141 -3.14 4.75 13.58
C TYR A 141 -4.48 4.05 13.78
N ALA A 142 -4.89 3.91 15.03
CA ALA A 142 -6.09 3.18 15.42
C ALA A 142 -7.26 4.10 15.74
N HIS A 143 -8.44 3.49 15.93
CA HIS A 143 -9.68 4.12 16.37
C HIS A 143 -10.20 5.25 15.46
N ASN A 144 -9.77 5.28 14.20
CA ASN A 144 -10.19 6.30 13.26
C ASN A 144 -11.70 6.24 12.98
N ASP A 145 -12.32 7.39 12.74
CA ASP A 145 -13.70 7.46 12.27
C ASP A 145 -13.80 6.97 10.82
N SER A 146 -12.87 7.41 9.98
CA SER A 146 -12.79 6.98 8.59
C SER A 146 -11.36 6.92 8.08
N ILE A 147 -11.12 5.99 7.16
CA ILE A 147 -9.84 5.77 6.48
C ILE A 147 -9.91 6.44 5.10
N LEU A 148 -8.88 7.21 4.74
CA LEU A 148 -8.79 7.97 3.48
C LEU A 148 -7.75 7.41 2.51
N VAL A 149 -7.05 6.36 2.90
CA VAL A 149 -5.99 5.69 2.11
C VAL A 149 -6.33 4.21 1.93
N LYS A 150 -5.61 3.55 1.02
CA LYS A 150 -5.80 2.13 0.68
C LYS A 150 -4.51 1.36 0.95
N ASP A 151 -4.65 0.03 1.06
CA ASP A 151 -3.51 -0.88 1.08
C ASP A 151 -2.58 -0.63 -0.11
N GLN A 152 -1.27 -0.70 0.13
CA GLN A 152 -0.20 -0.49 -0.84
C GLN A 152 -0.06 0.96 -1.36
N GLN A 153 -0.86 1.90 -0.88
CA GLN A 153 -0.73 3.31 -1.25
C GLN A 153 0.52 3.91 -0.63
N GLU A 154 1.26 4.71 -1.41
CA GLU A 154 2.34 5.54 -0.89
C GLU A 154 1.79 6.84 -0.32
N VAL A 155 2.33 7.24 0.83
CA VAL A 155 1.95 8.47 1.53
C VAL A 155 3.20 9.28 1.89
N LYS A 156 3.03 10.60 1.90
CA LYS A 156 4.07 11.54 2.31
C LYS A 156 3.89 11.93 3.79
N ALA A 157 4.98 12.34 4.44
CA ALA A 157 4.90 12.92 5.78
C ALA A 157 3.95 14.11 5.80
N GLY A 158 3.01 14.12 6.76
CA GLY A 158 2.00 15.17 6.89
C GLY A 158 0.80 15.03 5.94
N GLN A 159 0.75 14.02 5.07
CA GLN A 159 -0.42 13.74 4.25
C GLN A 159 -1.56 13.22 5.12
N GLN A 160 -2.77 13.77 4.93
CA GLN A 160 -3.94 13.26 5.65
C GLN A 160 -4.27 11.83 5.20
N ILE A 161 -4.39 10.93 6.17
CA ILE A 161 -4.63 9.50 5.94
C ILE A 161 -5.95 9.02 6.54
N ALA A 162 -6.46 9.73 7.55
CA ALA A 162 -7.69 9.37 8.24
C ALA A 162 -8.37 10.59 8.86
N LYS A 163 -9.53 10.34 9.44
CA LYS A 163 -10.23 11.24 10.35
C LYS A 163 -10.29 10.62 11.74
N MET A 164 -10.03 11.43 12.76
CA MET A 164 -10.03 11.02 14.15
C MET A 164 -11.42 10.52 14.57
N GLY A 165 -11.43 9.46 15.36
CA GLY A 165 -12.64 8.86 15.89
C GLY A 165 -12.38 8.11 17.19
N ASN A 166 -13.30 7.25 17.56
CA ASN A 166 -13.23 6.34 18.71
C ASN A 166 -13.73 4.94 18.34
N THR A 167 -13.58 4.52 17.09
CA THR A 167 -14.05 3.21 16.63
C THR A 167 -13.30 2.08 17.33
N GLY A 168 -13.99 0.99 17.66
CA GLY A 168 -13.39 -0.18 18.33
C GLY A 168 -13.12 0.01 19.84
N THR A 169 -13.50 1.13 20.43
CA THR A 169 -13.50 1.36 21.87
C THR A 169 -14.93 1.42 22.39
N ASN A 170 -15.13 1.02 23.66
CA ASN A 170 -16.43 1.16 24.33
C ASN A 170 -16.61 2.51 25.02
N ASP A 171 -15.57 3.34 25.03
CA ASP A 171 -15.58 4.65 25.67
C ASP A 171 -15.74 5.74 24.60
N VAL A 172 -16.67 6.63 24.85
CA VAL A 172 -16.99 7.81 24.05
C VAL A 172 -16.25 9.02 24.62
#